data_d8b350825191a01dbb438edb204bb530
#
_entry.id   d8b350825191a01dbb438edb204bb530
#
_cell.length_a   1.000
_cell.length_b   1.000
_cell.length_c   1.000
_cell.angle_alpha   90.00
_cell.angle_beta   90.00
_cell.angle_gamma   90.00
#
_symmetry.space_group_name_H-M   'P 1'
#
loop_
_entity.id
_entity.type
_entity.pdbx_description
1 polymer ?
#
loop_
_entity_poly.entity_id
_entity_poly.type
_entity_poly.pdbx_seq_one_letter_code
_entity_poly.pdbx_strand_id
1 'polypeptide(L)'
;NVSPVAAIKGNWVKADDLNAWEYGIYDSVTIMDNRIFTNENIRKKGKRVEITVKDKQNGDIRTLLVTPQKDGSCQIQVNGEKNQLYTRQRGATKTIAADTGFQQFFHTDTTCLQGYIDGYDRRLGFDTGLIYLSNHITRQDYPTVIQIDEDGSFLCKFVIKHPVEQSVTLD
;
A
#
# COMPACT_ATOMS: atom_id res chain seq x y z
N ASN A 1 -22.40 -5.31 -4.54
CA ASN A 1 -21.85 -5.49 -3.17
C ASN A 1 -20.58 -4.66 -3.05
N VAL A 2 -20.60 -3.67 -2.15
CA VAL A 2 -19.40 -2.88 -1.84
C VAL A 2 -18.49 -3.76 -0.99
N SER A 3 -17.21 -3.86 -1.39
CA SER A 3 -16.20 -4.62 -0.64
C SER A 3 -16.16 -4.14 0.83
N PRO A 4 -16.11 -5.06 1.81
CA PRO A 4 -15.99 -4.70 3.23
C PRO A 4 -14.80 -3.81 3.55
N VAL A 5 -13.73 -3.90 2.73
CA VAL A 5 -12.51 -3.09 2.90
C VAL A 5 -12.57 -1.73 2.19
N ALA A 6 -13.60 -1.42 1.40
CA ALA A 6 -13.64 -0.20 0.58
C ALA A 6 -13.37 1.09 1.39
N ALA A 7 -13.85 1.16 2.63
CA ALA A 7 -13.64 2.31 3.50
C ALA A 7 -12.21 2.43 4.05
N ILE A 8 -11.46 1.34 4.08
CA ILE A 8 -10.12 1.24 4.70
C ILE A 8 -9.02 0.89 3.69
N LYS A 9 -9.38 0.66 2.43
CA LYS A 9 -8.45 0.32 1.36
C LYS A 9 -7.46 1.45 1.08
N GLY A 10 -6.19 1.14 1.01
CA GLY A 10 -5.11 2.08 0.65
C GLY A 10 -3.89 1.97 1.55
N ASN A 11 -2.98 2.94 1.38
CA ASN A 11 -1.75 3.04 2.15
C ASN A 11 -1.95 3.94 3.36
N TRP A 12 -1.45 3.50 4.50
CA TRP A 12 -1.62 4.17 5.78
C TRP A 12 -0.28 4.51 6.41
N VAL A 13 -0.12 5.77 6.78
CA VAL A 13 1.06 6.33 7.44
C VAL A 13 0.70 6.74 8.86
N LYS A 14 1.67 6.78 9.76
CA LYS A 14 1.43 7.29 11.13
C LYS A 14 0.92 8.72 11.09
N ALA A 15 -0.05 9.03 11.94
CA ALA A 15 -0.65 10.38 12.00
C ALA A 15 0.35 11.44 12.49
N ASP A 16 1.32 11.04 13.30
CA ASP A 16 2.39 11.87 13.87
C ASP A 16 3.67 11.86 13.02
N ASP A 17 3.79 10.94 12.05
CA ASP A 17 4.92 10.87 11.12
C ASP A 17 4.43 10.44 9.72
N LEU A 18 4.17 11.42 8.87
CA LEU A 18 3.64 11.20 7.52
C LEU A 18 4.61 10.49 6.57
N ASN A 19 5.87 10.30 6.96
CA ASN A 19 6.85 9.51 6.22
C ASN A 19 6.92 8.05 6.71
N ALA A 20 6.29 7.73 7.82
CA ALA A 20 6.25 6.39 8.37
C ALA A 20 5.07 5.60 7.79
N TRP A 21 5.26 5.05 6.59
CA TRP A 21 4.33 4.11 6.00
C TRP A 21 4.39 2.78 6.76
N GLU A 22 3.24 2.25 7.17
CA GLU A 22 3.21 1.00 7.94
C GLU A 22 2.26 -0.04 7.38
N TYR A 23 1.13 0.37 6.78
CA TYR A 23 0.13 -0.57 6.29
C TYR A 23 -0.28 -0.27 4.85
N GLY A 24 -0.40 -1.32 4.05
CA GLY A 24 -1.16 -1.33 2.81
C GLY A 24 -2.31 -2.31 2.96
N ILE A 25 -3.56 -1.84 2.87
CA ILE A 25 -4.74 -2.67 3.00
C ILE A 25 -5.46 -2.70 1.66
N TYR A 26 -5.66 -3.89 1.10
CA TYR A 26 -6.29 -4.13 -0.18
C TYR A 26 -7.33 -5.24 -0.08
N ASP A 27 -8.02 -5.55 -1.17
CA ASP A 27 -9.11 -6.52 -1.15
C ASP A 27 -8.66 -7.94 -0.79
N SER A 28 -7.53 -8.39 -1.34
CA SER A 28 -7.00 -9.74 -1.15
C SER A 28 -5.75 -9.82 -0.29
N VAL A 29 -5.04 -8.70 -0.13
CA VAL A 29 -3.76 -8.67 0.58
C VAL A 29 -3.67 -7.50 1.54
N THR A 30 -2.91 -7.70 2.60
CA THR A 30 -2.46 -6.67 3.53
C THR A 30 -0.95 -6.69 3.61
N ILE A 31 -0.32 -5.53 3.54
CA ILE A 31 1.12 -5.36 3.69
C ILE A 31 1.38 -4.71 5.03
N MET A 32 2.26 -5.30 5.82
CA MET A 32 2.78 -4.75 7.07
C MET A 32 4.13 -5.39 7.38
N ASP A 33 4.99 -4.69 8.10
CA ASP A 33 6.34 -5.17 8.47
C ASP A 33 7.19 -5.62 7.26
N ASN A 34 7.03 -4.95 6.10
CA ASN A 34 7.65 -5.32 4.83
C ASN A 34 7.35 -6.76 4.36
N ARG A 35 6.16 -7.27 4.71
CA ARG A 35 5.69 -8.60 4.33
C ARG A 35 4.30 -8.53 3.73
N ILE A 36 4.02 -9.50 2.86
CA ILE A 36 2.70 -9.67 2.26
C ILE A 36 1.93 -10.73 3.02
N PHE A 37 0.73 -10.36 3.42
CA PHE A 37 -0.23 -11.24 4.04
C PHE A 37 -1.44 -11.42 3.13
N THR A 38 -1.92 -12.63 2.98
CA THR A 38 -3.20 -12.91 2.34
C THR A 38 -4.34 -12.60 3.31
N ASN A 39 -5.37 -11.90 2.86
CA ASN A 39 -6.58 -11.67 3.63
C ASN A 39 -7.46 -12.93 3.63
N GLU A 40 -7.37 -13.75 4.67
CA GLU A 40 -8.11 -15.01 4.79
C GLU A 40 -9.59 -14.78 5.12
N ASN A 41 -9.88 -13.77 5.93
CA ASN A 41 -11.23 -13.47 6.36
C ASN A 41 -11.40 -11.99 6.65
N ILE A 42 -12.47 -11.41 6.15
CA ILE A 42 -12.81 -10.00 6.35
C ILE A 42 -14.22 -9.91 6.90
N ARG A 43 -14.37 -9.33 8.08
CA ARG A 43 -15.65 -9.19 8.77
C ARG A 43 -15.90 -7.74 9.16
N LYS A 44 -17.07 -7.24 8.82
CA LYS A 44 -17.52 -5.94 9.32
C LYS A 44 -18.21 -6.13 10.67
N LYS A 45 -17.70 -5.44 11.70
CA LYS A 45 -18.26 -5.40 13.06
C LYS A 45 -18.71 -3.96 13.40
N GLY A 46 -19.92 -3.61 13.03
CA GLY A 46 -20.43 -2.23 13.17
C GLY A 46 -19.62 -1.24 12.33
N LYS A 47 -18.92 -0.31 12.98
CA LYS A 47 -18.03 0.66 12.33
C LYS A 47 -16.60 0.12 12.09
N ARG A 48 -16.27 -1.05 12.58
CA ARG A 48 -14.94 -1.65 12.52
C ARG A 48 -14.89 -2.70 11.42
N VAL A 49 -13.70 -2.91 10.88
CA VAL A 49 -13.42 -4.00 9.96
C VAL A 49 -12.33 -4.87 10.61
N GLU A 50 -12.65 -6.13 10.80
CA GLU A 50 -11.71 -7.14 11.28
C GLU A 50 -11.18 -7.91 10.09
N ILE A 51 -9.86 -8.00 9.97
CA ILE A 51 -9.18 -8.71 8.89
C ILE A 51 -8.27 -9.75 9.54
N THR A 52 -8.52 -11.02 9.25
CA THR A 52 -7.58 -12.10 9.57
C THR A 52 -6.66 -12.29 8.37
N VAL A 53 -5.36 -12.16 8.60
CA VAL A 53 -4.34 -12.22 7.56
C VAL A 53 -3.35 -13.33 7.85
N LYS A 54 -2.81 -13.93 6.79
CA LYS A 54 -1.83 -15.01 6.85
C LYS A 54 -0.60 -14.65 6.04
N ASP A 55 0.57 -14.69 6.66
CA ASP A 55 1.85 -14.46 5.99
C ASP A 55 2.07 -15.55 4.92
N LYS A 56 2.37 -15.13 3.69
CA LYS A 56 2.62 -16.05 2.57
C LYS A 56 3.89 -16.87 2.74
N GLN A 57 4.89 -16.38 3.46
CA GLN A 57 6.20 -17.04 3.59
C GLN A 57 6.25 -18.02 4.75
N ASN A 58 5.80 -17.61 5.93
CA ASN A 58 5.94 -18.42 7.15
C ASN A 58 4.61 -18.95 7.71
N GLY A 59 3.48 -18.54 7.12
CA GLY A 59 2.15 -18.96 7.58
C GLY A 59 1.67 -18.31 8.87
N ASP A 60 2.35 -17.28 9.37
CA ASP A 60 1.97 -16.53 10.57
C ASP A 60 0.60 -15.88 10.39
N ILE A 61 -0.27 -16.01 11.39
CA ILE A 61 -1.63 -15.50 11.35
C ILE A 61 -1.74 -14.31 12.29
N ARG A 62 -2.28 -13.20 11.78
CA ARG A 62 -2.54 -11.99 12.56
C ARG A 62 -3.98 -11.51 12.35
N THR A 63 -4.48 -10.78 13.31
CA THR A 63 -5.80 -10.15 13.24
C THR A 63 -5.65 -8.65 13.36
N LEU A 64 -6.08 -7.94 12.31
CA LEU A 64 -6.15 -6.48 12.31
C LEU A 64 -7.58 -6.06 12.64
N LEU A 65 -7.71 -5.09 13.53
CA LEU A 65 -8.96 -4.38 13.78
C LEU A 65 -8.80 -2.94 13.34
N VAL A 66 -9.49 -2.57 12.26
CA VAL A 66 -9.40 -1.26 11.64
C VAL A 66 -10.68 -0.49 11.88
N THR A 67 -10.57 0.68 12.48
CA THR A 67 -11.71 1.57 12.79
C THR A 67 -11.58 2.86 12.00
N PRO A 68 -12.32 3.02 10.89
CA PRO A 68 -12.32 4.28 10.13
C PRO A 68 -12.93 5.41 10.95
N GLN A 69 -12.36 6.61 10.82
CA GLN A 69 -12.80 7.83 11.45
C GLN A 69 -13.52 8.73 10.44
N LYS A 70 -14.29 9.71 10.94
CA LYS A 70 -15.04 10.64 10.08
C LYS A 70 -14.15 11.56 9.24
N ASP A 71 -12.95 11.85 9.71
CA ASP A 71 -11.96 12.69 9.04
C ASP A 71 -11.15 11.96 7.95
N GLY A 72 -11.44 10.67 7.71
CA GLY A 72 -10.74 9.83 6.76
C GLY A 72 -9.48 9.19 7.30
N SER A 73 -9.13 9.40 8.56
CA SER A 73 -8.11 8.65 9.29
C SER A 73 -8.65 7.27 9.71
N CYS A 74 -7.80 6.41 10.23
CA CYS A 74 -8.22 5.17 10.86
C CYS A 74 -7.38 4.85 12.10
N GLN A 75 -7.98 4.10 13.01
CA GLN A 75 -7.24 3.43 14.08
C GLN A 75 -6.99 1.98 13.68
N ILE A 76 -5.76 1.53 13.80
CA ILE A 76 -5.37 0.15 13.51
C ILE A 76 -4.81 -0.49 14.77
N GLN A 77 -5.30 -1.68 15.06
CA GLN A 77 -4.84 -2.53 16.16
C GLN A 77 -4.51 -3.90 15.59
N VAL A 78 -3.34 -4.43 15.90
CA VAL A 78 -2.89 -5.76 15.47
C VAL A 78 -2.83 -6.66 16.68
N ASN A 79 -3.40 -7.86 16.59
CA ASN A 79 -3.39 -8.89 17.65
C ASN A 79 -3.78 -8.39 19.07
N GLY A 80 -4.65 -7.37 19.14
CA GLY A 80 -5.07 -6.80 20.43
C GLY A 80 -4.06 -5.83 21.07
N GLU A 81 -2.99 -5.47 20.37
CA GLU A 81 -2.03 -4.46 20.82
C GLU A 81 -2.65 -3.06 20.88
N LYS A 82 -1.84 -2.07 21.29
CA LYS A 82 -2.31 -0.70 21.43
C LYS A 82 -2.80 -0.14 20.08
N ASN A 83 -3.99 0.43 20.08
CA ASN A 83 -4.53 1.19 18.97
C ASN A 83 -3.63 2.37 18.62
N GLN A 84 -3.29 2.53 17.35
CA GLN A 84 -2.57 3.68 16.84
C GLN A 84 -3.39 4.38 15.74
N LEU A 85 -3.19 5.68 15.59
CA LEU A 85 -3.87 6.51 14.61
C LEU A 85 -3.01 6.61 13.34
N TYR A 86 -3.65 6.37 12.21
CA TYR A 86 -3.05 6.44 10.88
C TYR A 86 -3.85 7.35 9.97
N THR A 87 -3.17 8.03 9.06
CA THR A 87 -3.78 8.80 7.98
C THR A 87 -3.49 8.14 6.65
N ARG A 88 -4.36 8.34 5.67
CA ARG A 88 -4.07 7.87 4.32
C ARG A 88 -2.89 8.63 3.75
N GLN A 89 -1.97 7.90 3.17
CA GLN A 89 -0.97 8.50 2.31
C GLN A 89 -1.69 9.11 1.10
N ARG A 90 -1.76 10.42 1.07
CA ARG A 90 -2.28 11.16 -0.08
C ARG A 90 -1.09 11.46 -0.99
N GLY A 91 -1.22 11.14 -2.27
CA GLY A 91 -0.33 11.72 -3.27
C GLY A 91 -0.33 13.24 -3.10
N ALA A 92 0.84 13.84 -3.11
CA ALA A 92 0.96 15.28 -2.89
C ALA A 92 0.23 16.05 -4.00
N THR A 93 -1.00 16.44 -3.74
CA THR A 93 -1.68 17.51 -4.47
C THR A 93 -1.47 18.81 -3.72
N LYS A 94 -0.25 19.31 -3.72
CA LYS A 94 -0.01 20.67 -3.30
C LYS A 94 0.23 21.47 -4.57
N THR A 95 -0.76 22.24 -4.99
CA THR A 95 -0.54 23.39 -5.84
C THR A 95 0.30 24.35 -5.01
N ILE A 96 1.61 24.34 -5.21
CA ILE A 96 2.50 25.34 -4.62
C ILE A 96 2.23 26.60 -5.42
N ALA A 97 1.69 27.64 -4.74
CA ALA A 97 1.63 28.96 -5.30
C ALA A 97 3.05 29.33 -5.78
N ALA A 98 3.17 29.78 -7.01
CA ALA A 98 4.45 30.14 -7.60
C ALA A 98 5.14 31.17 -6.73
N ASP A 99 6.16 30.74 -6.01
CA ASP A 99 7.12 31.64 -5.41
C ASP A 99 8.06 32.09 -6.53
N THR A 100 8.04 33.39 -6.81
CA THR A 100 8.70 34.00 -7.95
C THR A 100 10.22 34.05 -7.84
N GLY A 101 10.84 33.37 -6.87
CA GLY A 101 12.28 33.42 -6.63
C GLY A 101 13.02 32.09 -6.74
N PHE A 102 12.36 30.96 -6.61
CA PHE A 102 13.00 29.64 -6.65
C PHE A 102 12.27 28.70 -7.61
N GLN A 103 12.91 28.38 -8.72
CA GLN A 103 12.39 27.32 -9.58
C GLN A 103 12.69 25.97 -8.94
N GLN A 104 11.67 25.28 -8.47
CA GLN A 104 11.80 23.91 -8.04
C GLN A 104 12.06 23.02 -9.26
N PHE A 105 13.21 22.38 -9.29
CA PHE A 105 13.54 21.38 -10.32
C PHE A 105 12.86 20.03 -10.06
N PHE A 106 12.06 19.92 -9.02
CA PHE A 106 11.37 18.68 -8.69
C PHE A 106 9.94 18.72 -9.21
N HIS A 107 9.70 17.98 -10.26
CA HIS A 107 8.35 17.72 -10.75
C HIS A 107 7.80 16.47 -10.07
N THR A 108 6.53 16.53 -9.70
CA THR A 108 5.80 15.35 -9.26
C THR A 108 5.06 14.81 -10.48
N ASP A 109 5.55 13.72 -11.04
CA ASP A 109 4.94 13.08 -12.21
C ASP A 109 4.34 11.73 -11.85
N THR A 110 3.26 11.38 -12.52
CA THR A 110 2.72 10.02 -12.47
C THR A 110 3.46 9.15 -13.46
N THR A 111 4.16 8.17 -12.95
CA THR A 111 4.84 7.17 -13.77
C THR A 111 3.98 5.93 -13.90
N CYS A 112 4.03 5.33 -15.07
CA CYS A 112 3.37 4.08 -15.39
C CYS A 112 4.43 3.02 -15.65
N LEU A 113 4.41 1.94 -14.87
CA LEU A 113 5.16 0.74 -15.15
C LEU A 113 4.19 -0.31 -15.67
N GLN A 114 4.44 -0.78 -16.88
CA GLN A 114 3.71 -1.89 -17.47
C GLN A 114 4.68 -2.97 -17.90
N GLY A 115 4.24 -4.21 -17.85
CA GLY A 115 5.06 -5.33 -18.21
C GLY A 115 4.25 -6.58 -18.48
N TYR A 116 4.98 -7.62 -18.78
CA TYR A 116 4.45 -8.94 -19.06
C TYR A 116 5.40 -9.99 -18.50
N ILE A 117 4.85 -11.00 -17.85
CA ILE A 117 5.61 -12.14 -17.32
C ILE A 117 5.42 -13.30 -18.27
N ASP A 118 6.47 -13.61 -19.03
CA ASP A 118 6.44 -14.73 -19.96
C ASP A 118 6.31 -16.07 -19.21
N GLY A 119 5.41 -16.92 -19.67
CA GLY A 119 5.12 -18.18 -19.03
C GLY A 119 4.31 -18.09 -17.75
N TYR A 120 3.74 -16.92 -17.42
CA TYR A 120 2.85 -16.80 -16.28
C TYR A 120 1.63 -17.71 -16.42
N ASP A 121 1.31 -18.39 -15.33
CA ASP A 121 0.08 -19.17 -15.19
C ASP A 121 -0.44 -18.97 -13.75
N ARG A 122 -1.69 -18.56 -13.62
CA ARG A 122 -2.34 -18.31 -12.32
C ARG A 122 -2.25 -19.51 -11.35
N ARG A 123 -2.08 -20.72 -11.88
CA ARG A 123 -1.86 -21.94 -11.07
C ARG A 123 -0.52 -21.92 -10.32
N LEU A 124 0.39 -21.02 -10.64
CA LEU A 124 1.64 -20.80 -9.89
C LEU A 124 1.37 -20.28 -8.46
N GLY A 125 0.14 -19.83 -8.18
CA GLY A 125 -0.31 -19.48 -6.83
C GLY A 125 -0.01 -18.04 -6.41
N PHE A 126 0.49 -17.19 -7.31
CA PHE A 126 0.62 -15.75 -7.08
C PHE A 126 -0.08 -14.97 -8.20
N ASP A 127 -0.68 -13.87 -7.86
CA ASP A 127 -1.34 -12.92 -8.76
C ASP A 127 -0.97 -11.47 -8.42
N THR A 128 0.03 -11.31 -7.58
CA THR A 128 0.52 -10.01 -7.11
C THR A 128 2.03 -9.97 -7.10
N GLY A 129 2.59 -8.77 -7.23
CA GLY A 129 4.01 -8.50 -7.06
C GLY A 129 4.21 -7.24 -6.22
N LEU A 130 5.43 -7.00 -5.79
CA LEU A 130 5.83 -5.80 -5.07
C LEU A 130 6.84 -4.99 -5.86
N ILE A 131 6.60 -3.68 -5.91
CA ILE A 131 7.59 -2.70 -6.33
C ILE A 131 7.97 -1.89 -5.09
N TYR A 132 9.26 -1.81 -4.83
CA TYR A 132 9.81 -0.96 -3.78
C TYR A 132 10.28 0.34 -4.39
N LEU A 133 9.60 1.44 -4.06
CA LEU A 133 10.02 2.78 -4.46
C LEU A 133 10.95 3.33 -3.38
N SER A 134 12.26 3.21 -3.61
CA SER A 134 13.25 3.68 -2.65
C SER A 134 13.42 5.21 -2.72
N ASN A 135 13.30 5.87 -1.59
CA ASN A 135 13.63 7.27 -1.47
C ASN A 135 15.03 7.41 -0.83
N HIS A 136 16.03 7.70 -1.64
CA HIS A 136 17.41 7.80 -1.19
C HIS A 136 17.67 8.96 -0.21
N ILE A 137 16.82 9.97 -0.21
CA ILE A 137 16.94 11.11 0.70
C ILE A 137 16.45 10.73 2.09
N THR A 138 15.28 10.09 2.17
CA THR A 138 14.68 9.68 3.44
C THR A 138 15.14 8.29 3.88
N ARG A 139 15.83 7.54 3.01
CA ARG A 139 16.23 6.14 3.20
C ARG A 139 15.05 5.22 3.55
N GLN A 140 13.89 5.50 2.97
CA GLN A 140 12.67 4.71 3.17
C GLN A 140 12.24 4.10 1.86
N ASP A 141 11.77 2.85 1.94
CA ASP A 141 11.18 2.13 0.83
C ASP A 141 9.65 2.19 0.94
N TYR A 142 9.01 2.44 -0.19
CA TYR A 142 7.55 2.49 -0.30
C TYR A 142 7.07 1.31 -1.15
N PRO A 143 6.69 0.18 -0.53
CA PRO A 143 6.19 -0.96 -1.28
C PRO A 143 4.85 -0.63 -1.93
N THR A 144 4.74 -0.95 -3.20
CA THR A 144 3.51 -0.81 -4.00
C THR A 144 3.14 -2.17 -4.56
N VAL A 145 1.92 -2.61 -4.33
CA VAL A 145 1.43 -3.87 -4.88
C VAL A 145 1.06 -3.69 -6.34
N ILE A 146 1.55 -4.58 -7.19
CA ILE A 146 1.09 -4.77 -8.56
C ILE A 146 0.14 -5.97 -8.62
N GLN A 147 -0.96 -5.80 -9.35
CA GLN A 147 -1.83 -6.90 -9.72
C GLN A 147 -1.37 -7.47 -11.06
N ILE A 148 -1.24 -8.79 -11.15
CA ILE A 148 -0.89 -9.50 -12.37
C ILE A 148 -2.18 -10.09 -12.94
N ASP A 149 -2.49 -9.78 -14.19
CA ASP A 149 -3.63 -10.30 -14.91
C ASP A 149 -3.42 -11.77 -15.32
N GLU A 150 -4.50 -12.44 -15.74
CA GLU A 150 -4.45 -13.88 -16.06
C GLU A 150 -3.49 -14.22 -17.22
N ASP A 151 -3.25 -13.28 -18.11
CA ASP A 151 -2.30 -13.40 -19.23
C ASP A 151 -0.85 -13.07 -18.85
N GLY A 152 -0.58 -12.71 -17.59
CA GLY A 152 0.73 -12.29 -17.11
C GLY A 152 1.03 -10.81 -17.28
N SER A 153 0.12 -10.04 -17.86
CA SER A 153 0.29 -8.60 -17.99
C SER A 153 0.08 -7.88 -16.65
N PHE A 154 0.74 -6.76 -16.46
CA PHE A 154 0.52 -5.89 -15.30
C PHE A 154 0.70 -4.42 -15.66
N LEU A 155 -0.03 -3.59 -14.93
CA LEU A 155 0.04 -2.13 -15.02
C LEU A 155 0.06 -1.54 -13.61
N CYS A 156 1.11 -0.79 -13.28
CA CYS A 156 1.22 -0.07 -12.04
C CYS A 156 1.41 1.42 -12.29
N LYS A 157 0.63 2.26 -11.59
CA LYS A 157 0.77 3.71 -11.62
C LYS A 157 1.22 4.21 -10.26
N PHE A 158 2.27 4.99 -10.22
CA PHE A 158 2.80 5.58 -9.00
C PHE A 158 3.40 6.96 -9.27
N VAL A 159 3.53 7.71 -8.20
CA VAL A 159 4.03 9.09 -8.27
C VAL A 159 5.50 9.11 -7.93
N ILE A 160 6.33 9.61 -8.86
CA ILE A 160 7.75 9.85 -8.65
C ILE A 160 7.96 11.33 -8.36
N LYS A 161 8.68 11.64 -7.30
CA LYS A 161 9.03 12.99 -6.88
C LYS A 161 10.44 13.40 -7.28
N HIS A 162 11.26 12.46 -7.72
CA HIS A 162 12.66 12.67 -8.14
C HIS A 162 13.13 11.46 -8.97
N PRO A 163 14.15 11.60 -9.81
CA PRO A 163 14.71 10.48 -10.55
C PRO A 163 15.16 9.37 -9.60
N VAL A 164 14.77 8.15 -9.86
CA VAL A 164 15.10 6.98 -9.04
C VAL A 164 15.38 5.78 -9.91
N GLU A 165 16.33 4.96 -9.51
CA GLU A 165 16.48 3.60 -9.99
C GLU A 165 15.60 2.69 -9.15
N GLN A 166 14.89 1.77 -9.78
CA GLN A 166 13.93 0.90 -9.12
C GLN A 166 14.24 -0.54 -9.40
N SER A 167 14.11 -1.37 -8.37
CA SER A 167 14.06 -2.82 -8.51
C SER A 167 12.61 -3.31 -8.37
N VAL A 168 12.26 -4.29 -9.18
CA VAL A 168 10.97 -4.97 -9.11
C VAL A 168 11.24 -6.40 -8.66
N THR A 169 10.56 -6.82 -7.60
CA THR A 169 10.57 -8.20 -7.13
C THR A 169 9.17 -8.77 -7.34
N LEU A 170 9.11 -9.94 -7.97
CA LEU A 170 7.88 -10.70 -8.15
C LEU A 170 7.96 -11.91 -7.20
N ASP A 171 7.01 -12.00 -6.27
CA ASP A 171 6.87 -13.11 -5.32
C ASP A 171 5.54 -13.83 -5.52
#